data_b9bb0e80f2431e8b0ad0283a62b06273
#
_entry.id   b9bb0e80f2431e8b0ad0283a62b06273
#
_cell.length_a   1.000
_cell.length_b   1.000
_cell.length_c   1.000
_cell.angle_alpha   90.00
_cell.angle_beta   90.00
_cell.angle_gamma   90.00
#
_symmetry.space_group_name_H-M   'P 1'
#
loop_
_entity.id
_entity.type
_entity.pdbx_description
1 polymer ?
#
loop_
_entity_poly.entity_id
_entity_poly.type
_entity_poly.pdbx_seq_one_letter_code
_entity_poly.pdbx_strand_id
1 'polypeptide(L)'
;DFILEELEEYKEACEKGDIVGILDALCDITYVSLGNGALLHGLKGKVWEAYQEVQASNMSKSCETQEIAEQTVILRAEEKGHPCHWEQVGDRYVVYRSSDNKVMKSINYFAPDLKQFFTDEELRQTTGS
;
A
#
# COMPACT_ATOMS: atom_id res chain seq x y z
N ASP A 1 -13.31 18.56 -4.55
CA ASP A 1 -12.97 17.14 -4.67
C ASP A 1 -13.41 16.38 -3.41
N PHE A 2 -14.25 15.37 -3.58
CA PHE A 2 -14.81 14.62 -2.47
C PHE A 2 -13.73 13.91 -1.62
N ILE A 3 -12.70 13.38 -2.27
CA ILE A 3 -11.61 12.70 -1.55
C ILE A 3 -10.89 13.69 -0.64
N LEU A 4 -10.62 14.88 -1.16
CA LEU A 4 -9.94 15.92 -0.37
C LEU A 4 -10.79 16.36 0.82
N GLU A 5 -12.11 16.52 0.63
CA GLU A 5 -13.02 16.86 1.72
C GLU A 5 -12.98 15.80 2.83
N GLU A 6 -13.00 14.52 2.45
CA GLU A 6 -12.95 13.42 3.43
C GLU A 6 -11.61 13.38 4.18
N LEU A 7 -10.51 13.71 3.50
CA LEU A 7 -9.20 13.81 4.15
C LEU A 7 -9.17 14.92 5.20
N GLU A 8 -9.81 16.06 4.92
CA GLU A 8 -9.93 17.15 5.90
C GLU A 8 -10.74 16.72 7.12
N GLU A 9 -11.83 16.00 6.93
CA GLU A 9 -12.63 15.48 8.03
C GLU A 9 -11.85 14.48 8.87
N TYR A 10 -11.06 13.61 8.21
CA TYR A 10 -10.19 12.68 8.92
C TYR A 10 -9.18 13.43 9.79
N LYS A 11 -8.55 14.46 9.24
CA LYS A 11 -7.59 15.28 9.97
C LYS A 11 -8.22 15.93 11.20
N GLU A 12 -9.42 16.52 11.05
CA GLU A 12 -10.15 17.11 12.18
C GLU A 12 -10.44 16.09 13.26
N ALA A 13 -10.90 14.90 12.88
CA ALA A 13 -11.21 13.85 13.85
C ALA A 13 -9.96 13.42 14.62
N CYS A 14 -8.81 13.33 13.93
CA CYS A 14 -7.53 13.02 14.57
C CYS A 14 -7.12 14.10 15.58
N GLU A 15 -7.26 15.37 15.21
CA GLU A 15 -6.91 16.50 16.07
C GLU A 15 -7.76 16.54 17.34
N LYS A 16 -9.02 16.13 17.24
CA LYS A 16 -9.96 16.08 18.37
C LYS A 16 -9.84 14.80 19.19
N GLY A 17 -9.08 13.81 18.72
CA GLY A 17 -9.01 12.50 19.37
C GLY A 17 -10.33 11.74 19.34
N ASP A 18 -11.16 12.00 18.34
CA ASP A 18 -12.48 11.39 18.18
C ASP A 18 -12.36 10.08 17.38
N ILE A 19 -12.25 8.96 18.11
CA ILE A 19 -12.03 7.65 17.47
C ILE A 19 -13.20 7.22 16.58
N VAL A 20 -14.43 7.58 16.94
CA VAL A 20 -15.62 7.27 16.13
C VAL A 20 -15.59 8.08 14.84
N GLY A 21 -15.23 9.37 14.95
CA GLY A 21 -15.08 10.23 13.77
C GLY A 21 -13.95 9.77 12.85
N ILE A 22 -12.85 9.28 13.43
CA ILE A 22 -11.74 8.70 12.66
C ILE A 22 -12.22 7.49 11.87
N LEU A 23 -12.93 6.58 12.51
CA LEU A 23 -13.47 5.39 11.82
C LEU A 23 -14.43 5.78 10.70
N ASP A 24 -15.34 6.70 10.99
CA ASP A 24 -16.31 7.19 10.00
C ASP A 24 -15.60 7.81 8.79
N ALA A 25 -14.60 8.65 9.04
CA ALA A 25 -13.83 9.29 7.98
C ALA A 25 -13.08 8.28 7.10
N LEU A 26 -12.48 7.25 7.72
CA LEU A 26 -11.81 6.20 6.95
C LEU A 26 -12.78 5.43 6.06
N CYS A 27 -13.98 5.16 6.56
CA CYS A 27 -15.03 4.51 5.76
C CYS A 27 -15.48 5.41 4.61
N ASP A 28 -15.64 6.70 4.88
CA ASP A 28 -16.05 7.67 3.85
C ASP A 28 -14.99 7.85 2.77
N ILE A 29 -13.71 7.87 3.14
CA ILE A 29 -12.60 7.91 2.17
C ILE A 29 -12.68 6.70 1.26
N THR A 30 -12.92 5.52 1.83
CA THR A 30 -13.06 4.29 1.05
C THR A 30 -14.25 4.39 0.09
N TYR A 31 -15.39 4.88 0.58
CA TYR A 31 -16.58 5.04 -0.24
C TYR A 31 -16.35 5.98 -1.42
N VAL A 32 -15.77 7.17 -1.18
CA VAL A 32 -15.60 8.14 -2.25
C VAL A 32 -14.47 7.76 -3.22
N SER A 33 -13.44 7.04 -2.76
CA SER A 33 -12.35 6.63 -3.64
C SER A 33 -12.70 5.39 -4.46
N LEU A 34 -13.13 4.31 -3.81
CA LEU A 34 -13.41 3.04 -4.49
C LEU A 34 -14.78 3.04 -5.18
N GLY A 35 -15.74 3.81 -4.66
CA GLY A 35 -17.06 3.95 -5.28
C GLY A 35 -17.08 5.05 -6.32
N ASN A 36 -17.20 6.29 -5.87
CA ASN A 36 -17.40 7.42 -6.77
C ASN A 36 -16.19 7.75 -7.63
N GLY A 37 -14.97 7.70 -7.05
CA GLY A 37 -13.76 7.98 -7.81
C GLY A 37 -13.54 6.98 -8.93
N ALA A 38 -13.71 5.69 -8.63
CA ALA A 38 -13.56 4.65 -9.64
C ALA A 38 -14.60 4.78 -10.75
N LEU A 39 -15.85 5.07 -10.37
CA LEU A 39 -16.93 5.27 -11.36
C LEU A 39 -16.63 6.44 -12.28
N LEU A 40 -16.17 7.55 -11.73
CA LEU A 40 -15.86 8.77 -12.49
C LEU A 40 -14.81 8.51 -13.57
N HIS A 41 -13.83 7.68 -13.30
CA HIS A 41 -12.74 7.36 -14.23
C HIS A 41 -12.97 6.09 -15.05
N GLY A 42 -14.17 5.51 -14.99
CA GLY A 42 -14.48 4.29 -15.72
C GLY A 42 -13.79 3.05 -15.19
N LEU A 43 -13.39 3.04 -13.91
CA LEU A 43 -12.63 1.96 -13.29
C LEU A 43 -13.46 1.05 -12.40
N LYS A 44 -14.77 1.29 -12.28
CA LYS A 44 -15.63 0.57 -11.34
C LYS A 44 -15.52 -0.95 -11.45
N GLY A 45 -15.44 -1.49 -12.67
CA GLY A 45 -15.34 -2.93 -12.88
C GLY A 45 -13.96 -3.51 -12.60
N LYS A 46 -12.95 -2.67 -12.36
CA LYS A 46 -11.56 -3.09 -12.22
C LYS A 46 -10.98 -2.82 -10.83
N VAL A 47 -11.55 -1.87 -10.09
CA VAL A 47 -10.91 -1.34 -8.88
C VAL A 47 -10.76 -2.39 -7.79
N TRP A 48 -11.72 -3.30 -7.65
CA TRP A 48 -11.66 -4.30 -6.60
C TRP A 48 -10.53 -5.31 -6.83
N GLU A 49 -10.41 -5.81 -8.05
CA GLU A 49 -9.32 -6.73 -8.40
C GLU A 49 -7.96 -6.04 -8.33
N ALA A 50 -7.90 -4.78 -8.79
CA ALA A 50 -6.68 -3.98 -8.69
C ALA A 50 -6.29 -3.72 -7.22
N TYR A 51 -7.26 -3.47 -6.36
CA TYR A 51 -7.01 -3.32 -4.93
C TYR A 51 -6.40 -4.57 -4.33
N GLN A 52 -6.91 -5.76 -4.71
CA GLN A 52 -6.36 -7.03 -4.25
C GLN A 52 -4.92 -7.23 -4.71
N GLU A 53 -4.59 -6.81 -5.93
CA GLU A 53 -3.22 -6.86 -6.44
C GLU A 53 -2.30 -5.94 -5.63
N VAL A 54 -2.73 -4.71 -5.36
CA VAL A 54 -1.97 -3.76 -4.54
C VAL A 54 -1.81 -4.30 -3.12
N GLN A 55 -2.85 -4.91 -2.56
CA GLN A 55 -2.81 -5.53 -1.23
C GLN A 55 -1.75 -6.64 -1.19
N ALA A 56 -1.76 -7.53 -2.19
CA ALA A 56 -0.78 -8.60 -2.27
C ALA A 56 0.66 -8.05 -2.38
N SER A 57 0.84 -7.02 -3.20
CA SER A 57 2.13 -6.33 -3.31
C SER A 57 2.58 -5.75 -1.98
N ASN A 58 1.69 -5.06 -1.27
CA ASN A 58 2.00 -4.48 0.03
C ASN A 58 2.34 -5.54 1.07
N MET A 59 1.62 -6.66 1.07
CA MET A 59 1.92 -7.78 1.96
C MET A 59 3.28 -8.40 1.64
N SER A 60 3.70 -8.40 0.37
CA SER A 60 4.99 -8.96 -0.03
C SER A 60 6.19 -8.13 0.46
N LYS A 61 5.97 -6.94 1.01
CA LYS A 61 7.03 -6.16 1.66
C LYS A 61 7.51 -6.83 2.94
N SER A 62 6.64 -7.56 3.63
CA SER A 62 7.00 -8.34 4.81
C SER A 62 7.45 -9.74 4.40
N CYS A 63 8.13 -10.43 5.32
CA CYS A 63 8.68 -11.76 5.06
C CYS A 63 7.75 -12.82 5.67
N GLU A 64 7.56 -13.92 4.96
CA GLU A 64 6.68 -15.01 5.40
C GLU A 64 7.32 -15.84 6.52
N THR A 65 8.63 -15.99 6.51
CA THR A 65 9.36 -16.80 7.45
C THR A 65 10.54 -16.04 8.05
N GLN A 66 11.03 -16.52 9.19
CA GLN A 66 12.21 -15.95 9.82
C GLN A 66 13.45 -16.09 8.93
N GLU A 67 13.57 -17.21 8.22
CA GLU A 67 14.69 -17.44 7.31
C GLU A 67 14.74 -16.41 6.19
N ILE A 68 13.59 -16.09 5.62
CA ILE A 68 13.50 -15.05 4.57
C ILE A 68 13.86 -13.69 5.16
N ALA A 69 13.42 -13.41 6.40
CA ALA A 69 13.78 -12.17 7.08
C ALA A 69 15.28 -12.05 7.30
N GLU A 70 15.93 -13.13 7.75
CA GLU A 70 17.38 -13.16 7.97
C GLU A 70 18.14 -12.93 6.67
N GLN A 71 17.72 -13.57 5.57
CA GLN A 71 18.31 -13.37 4.25
C GLN A 71 18.11 -11.94 3.78
N THR A 72 16.95 -11.37 4.02
CA THR A 72 16.64 -9.98 3.66
C THR A 72 17.52 -9.01 4.41
N VAL A 73 17.71 -9.22 5.72
CA VAL A 73 18.60 -8.38 6.55
C VAL A 73 20.01 -8.34 5.95
N ILE A 74 20.55 -9.50 5.60
CA ILE A 74 21.90 -9.61 5.04
C ILE A 74 21.97 -8.86 3.70
N LEU A 75 21.04 -9.14 2.79
CA LEU A 75 21.05 -8.56 1.46
C LEU A 75 20.90 -7.02 1.50
N ARG A 76 19.94 -6.53 2.28
CA ARG A 76 19.69 -5.08 2.35
C ARG A 76 20.85 -4.34 2.99
N ALA A 77 21.48 -4.92 3.99
CA ALA A 77 22.66 -4.34 4.61
C ALA A 77 23.83 -4.25 3.62
N GLU A 78 24.05 -5.30 2.81
CA GLU A 78 25.12 -5.33 1.81
C GLU A 78 24.93 -4.32 0.70
N GLU A 79 23.69 -4.15 0.23
CA GLU A 79 23.38 -3.25 -0.89
C GLU A 79 23.75 -1.80 -0.63
N LYS A 80 23.57 -1.31 0.59
CA LYS A 80 23.77 0.10 0.92
C LYS A 80 24.70 0.35 2.10
N GLY A 81 25.27 -0.69 2.67
CA GLY A 81 26.16 -0.55 3.81
C GLY A 81 25.47 -0.10 5.10
N HIS A 82 24.15 -0.27 5.22
CA HIS A 82 23.38 0.10 6.39
C HIS A 82 22.85 -1.13 7.13
N PRO A 83 23.15 -1.28 8.43
CA PRO A 83 22.64 -2.39 9.19
C PRO A 83 21.11 -2.43 9.21
N CYS A 84 20.56 -3.65 9.15
CA CYS A 84 19.14 -3.89 9.23
C CYS A 84 18.86 -4.92 10.32
N HIS A 85 17.62 -4.95 10.79
CA HIS A 85 17.16 -5.98 11.74
C HIS A 85 15.73 -6.34 11.38
N TRP A 86 15.27 -7.49 11.88
CA TRP A 86 13.88 -7.91 11.68
C TRP A 86 13.16 -8.01 13.01
N GLU A 87 11.83 -7.82 12.94
CA GLU A 87 10.93 -8.01 14.08
C GLU A 87 9.72 -8.81 13.62
N GLN A 88 9.20 -9.65 14.49
CA GLN A 88 7.96 -10.36 14.22
C GLN A 88 6.77 -9.44 14.47
N VAL A 89 5.89 -9.34 13.47
CA VAL A 89 4.66 -8.55 13.53
C VAL A 89 3.51 -9.47 13.17
N GLY A 90 2.77 -9.94 14.17
CA GLY A 90 1.75 -10.95 13.97
C GLY A 90 2.36 -12.27 13.51
N ASP A 91 1.90 -12.78 12.39
CA ASP A 91 2.41 -14.02 11.79
C ASP A 91 3.45 -13.75 10.70
N ARG A 92 3.91 -12.51 10.55
CA ARG A 92 4.90 -12.14 9.54
C ARG A 92 6.11 -11.48 10.18
N TYR A 93 7.15 -11.27 9.38
CA TYR A 93 8.42 -10.70 9.84
C TYR A 93 8.73 -9.49 8.99
N VAL A 94 9.04 -8.37 9.63
CA VAL A 94 9.32 -7.10 8.95
C VAL A 94 10.78 -6.73 9.17
N VAL A 95 11.45 -6.36 8.09
CA VAL A 95 12.85 -5.93 8.14
C VAL A 95 12.88 -4.40 8.17
N TYR A 96 13.68 -3.86 9.07
CA TYR A 96 13.86 -2.42 9.27
C TYR A 96 15.31 -2.03 9.10
N ARG A 97 15.52 -0.85 8.55
CA ARG A 97 16.84 -0.23 8.58
C ARG A 97 17.07 0.28 10.00
N SER A 98 18.16 -0.16 10.63
CA SER A 98 18.37 0.09 12.06
C SER A 98 18.56 1.57 12.42
N SER A 99 19.08 2.38 11.48
CA SER A 99 19.35 3.79 11.74
C SER A 99 18.09 4.63 11.95
N ASP A 100 16.99 4.32 11.24
CA ASP A 100 15.78 5.15 11.24
C ASP A 100 14.48 4.34 11.27
N ASN A 101 14.57 3.02 11.39
CA ASN A 101 13.43 2.09 11.38
C ASN A 101 12.57 2.18 10.12
N LYS A 102 13.18 2.56 8.99
CA LYS A 102 12.50 2.50 7.71
C LYS A 102 12.27 1.04 7.32
N VAL A 103 11.05 0.70 6.91
CA VAL A 103 10.73 -0.65 6.44
C VAL A 103 11.49 -0.94 5.16
N MET A 104 12.19 -2.07 5.14
CA MET A 104 12.92 -2.57 3.98
C MET A 104 12.14 -3.71 3.35
N LYS A 105 12.02 -3.70 2.02
CA LYS A 105 11.25 -4.70 1.31
C LYS A 105 11.89 -6.08 1.40
N SER A 106 11.07 -7.11 1.61
CA SER A 106 11.50 -8.51 1.54
C SER A 106 12.20 -8.80 0.22
N ILE A 107 13.11 -9.78 0.23
CA ILE A 107 13.72 -10.27 -1.01
C ILE A 107 12.67 -10.86 -1.96
N ASN A 108 11.50 -11.22 -1.44
CA ASN A 108 10.38 -11.76 -2.24
C ASN A 108 9.34 -10.70 -2.61
N TYR A 109 9.67 -9.42 -2.41
CA TYR A 109 8.76 -8.34 -2.78
C TYR A 109 8.52 -8.33 -4.30
N PHE A 110 7.27 -8.09 -4.67
CA PHE A 110 6.90 -7.83 -6.06
C PHE A 110 6.07 -6.55 -6.15
N ALA A 111 6.33 -5.74 -7.18
CA ALA A 111 5.56 -4.54 -7.45
C ALA A 111 4.18 -4.92 -8.01
N PRO A 112 3.14 -4.11 -7.76
CA PRO A 112 1.81 -4.42 -8.29
C PRO A 112 1.81 -4.27 -9.82
N ASP A 113 1.21 -5.24 -10.50
CA ASP A 113 1.05 -5.21 -11.94
C ASP A 113 -0.38 -4.76 -12.27
N LEU A 114 -0.58 -3.46 -12.36
CA LEU A 114 -1.90 -2.89 -12.62
C LEU A 114 -2.25 -2.84 -14.11
N LYS A 115 -1.25 -2.93 -14.98
CA LYS A 115 -1.48 -2.97 -16.43
C LYS A 115 -2.25 -4.21 -16.85
N GLN A 116 -2.17 -5.30 -16.07
CA GLN A 116 -2.88 -6.54 -16.38
C GLN A 116 -4.40 -6.37 -16.49
N PHE A 117 -4.94 -5.32 -15.88
CA PHE A 117 -6.38 -5.07 -15.87
C PHE A 117 -6.86 -4.28 -17.08
N PHE A 118 -5.96 -3.91 -17.98
CA PHE A 118 -6.26 -3.11 -19.15
C PHE A 118 -5.80 -3.82 -20.42
N THR A 119 -6.53 -3.57 -21.51
CA THR A 119 -6.08 -3.98 -22.84
C THR A 119 -5.04 -2.99 -23.36
N ASP A 120 -4.27 -3.41 -24.36
CA ASP A 120 -3.29 -2.53 -25.01
C ASP A 120 -3.97 -1.29 -25.61
N GLU A 121 -5.18 -1.47 -26.15
CA GLU A 121 -5.95 -0.36 -26.69
C GLU A 121 -6.34 0.65 -25.62
N GLU A 122 -6.80 0.17 -24.47
CA GLU A 122 -7.15 1.04 -23.33
C GLU A 122 -5.95 1.85 -22.88
N LEU A 123 -4.78 1.22 -22.79
CA LEU A 123 -3.55 1.90 -22.38
C LEU A 123 -3.11 2.96 -23.39
N ARG A 124 -3.30 2.70 -24.69
CA ARG A 124 -2.97 3.66 -25.74
C ARG A 124 -3.88 4.89 -25.70
N GLN A 125 -5.16 4.72 -25.37
CA GLN A 125 -6.12 5.81 -25.32
C GLN A 125 -5.82 6.82 -24.22
N THR A 126 -5.28 6.35 -23.08
CA THR A 126 -4.97 7.22 -21.95
C THR A 126 -3.71 8.06 -22.14
N THR A 127 -2.78 7.61 -23.00
CA THR A 127 -1.52 8.32 -23.23
C THR A 127 -1.62 9.44 -24.24
N GLY A 128 -2.75 9.56 -24.94
CA GLY A 128 -2.97 10.60 -25.94
C GLY A 128 -3.75 11.81 -25.44
N SER A 129 -4.15 11.84 -24.20
CA SER A 129 -4.97 12.92 -23.65
C SER A 129 -4.16 13.99 -22.94
#